data_5ec2db14ef14bb25902f7ce6d580002d
#
_entry.id   5ec2db14ef14bb25902f7ce6d580002d
#
_cell.length_a   1.000
_cell.length_b   1.000
_cell.length_c   1.000
_cell.angle_alpha   90.00
_cell.angle_beta   90.00
_cell.angle_gamma   90.00
#
_symmetry.space_group_name_H-M   'P 1'
#
loop_
_entity.id
_entity.type
_entity.pdbx_description
1 polymer ?
#
loop_
_entity_poly.entity_id
_entity_poly.type
_entity_poly.pdbx_seq_one_letter_code
_entity_poly.pdbx_strand_id
1 'polypeptide(L)'
;MQYGSKGALLVMETIFLVEDEMNIRRLTGMHLQLAGYNVKELEDAAAARDALREGKPALVLLDIMMPGEDGFSLGEDLIKSGIPVIFLTAKTAVPDRVRGLRMGAHDYILKPFEPAELLARVENVLKRSTPAQSDYISGDLRVNFETREVWKDNTPIPLTTLEFNLLKTLIESGRTAMSREELLRAVWGYHYTGETRTVDVHVQRLRGKIGTDRIETIVRFGYRFREDV
;
A
#
# COMPACT_ATOMS: atom_id res chain seq x y z
N MET A 1 -31.09 -19.74 -18.57
CA MET A 1 -29.76 -19.11 -18.73
C MET A 1 -29.27 -18.75 -17.34
N GLN A 2 -28.35 -19.58 -16.80
CA GLN A 2 -27.80 -19.40 -15.46
C GLN A 2 -26.59 -18.48 -15.55
N TYR A 3 -26.69 -17.31 -14.94
CA TYR A 3 -25.52 -16.46 -14.69
C TYR A 3 -24.73 -17.06 -13.53
N GLY A 4 -23.64 -17.71 -13.86
CA GLY A 4 -22.67 -18.20 -12.88
C GLY A 4 -21.87 -17.03 -12.31
N SER A 5 -22.26 -16.57 -11.14
CA SER A 5 -21.42 -15.70 -10.29
C SER A 5 -20.24 -16.55 -9.79
N LYS A 6 -19.05 -16.38 -10.39
CA LYS A 6 -17.81 -16.84 -9.78
C LYS A 6 -17.54 -15.96 -8.58
N GLY A 7 -17.97 -16.42 -7.40
CA GLY A 7 -17.54 -15.86 -6.14
C GLY A 7 -16.03 -16.01 -6.02
N ALA A 8 -15.29 -14.92 -6.13
CA ALA A 8 -13.93 -14.87 -5.64
C ALA A 8 -14.01 -15.16 -4.14
N LEU A 9 -13.42 -16.27 -3.68
CA LEU A 9 -13.14 -16.46 -2.25
C LEU A 9 -12.25 -15.27 -1.84
N LEU A 10 -12.82 -14.34 -1.09
CA LEU A 10 -12.05 -13.31 -0.40
C LEU A 10 -11.14 -14.06 0.58
N VAL A 11 -9.89 -14.23 0.20
CA VAL A 11 -8.86 -14.71 1.13
C VAL A 11 -8.68 -13.59 2.14
N MET A 12 -9.19 -13.78 3.35
CA MET A 12 -9.03 -12.82 4.44
C MET A 12 -7.54 -12.76 4.80
N GLU A 13 -6.95 -11.57 4.69
CA GLU A 13 -5.56 -11.36 5.05
C GLU A 13 -5.35 -11.62 6.55
N THR A 14 -4.30 -12.41 6.87
CA THR A 14 -3.98 -12.76 8.26
C THR A 14 -3.00 -11.74 8.83
N ILE A 15 -3.37 -11.13 9.94
CA ILE A 15 -2.56 -10.20 10.72
C ILE A 15 -2.14 -10.88 12.02
N PHE A 16 -0.83 -10.85 12.33
CA PHE A 16 -0.35 -11.20 13.65
C PHE A 16 -0.32 -9.94 14.51
N LEU A 17 -0.98 -9.99 15.65
CA LEU A 17 -1.00 -8.94 16.66
C LEU A 17 -0.19 -9.42 17.87
N VAL A 18 1.00 -8.87 18.05
CA VAL A 18 1.93 -9.22 19.14
C VAL A 18 1.91 -8.09 20.17
N GLU A 19 1.33 -8.37 21.33
CA GLU A 19 1.04 -7.39 22.37
C GLU A 19 0.94 -8.14 23.71
N ASP A 20 1.69 -7.77 24.73
CA ASP A 20 1.70 -8.45 26.02
C ASP A 20 0.48 -8.08 26.87
N GLU A 21 -0.01 -6.85 26.79
CA GLU A 21 -1.17 -6.39 27.55
C GLU A 21 -2.49 -6.95 26.98
N MET A 22 -3.08 -7.93 27.69
CA MET A 22 -4.28 -8.66 27.25
C MET A 22 -5.43 -7.75 26.81
N ASN A 23 -5.68 -6.66 27.55
CA ASN A 23 -6.80 -5.77 27.26
C ASN A 23 -6.60 -5.01 25.95
N ILE A 24 -5.38 -4.51 25.71
CA ILE A 24 -5.02 -3.83 24.45
C ILE A 24 -5.07 -4.83 23.31
N ARG A 25 -4.49 -6.03 23.48
CA ARG A 25 -4.48 -7.09 22.48
C ARG A 25 -5.89 -7.47 22.04
N ARG A 26 -6.79 -7.76 22.99
CA ARG A 26 -8.19 -8.14 22.68
C ARG A 26 -8.97 -7.03 21.99
N LEU A 27 -8.85 -5.79 22.49
CA LEU A 27 -9.57 -4.66 21.91
C LEU A 27 -9.09 -4.37 20.49
N THR A 28 -7.79 -4.36 20.29
CA THR A 28 -7.17 -4.15 18.96
C THR A 28 -7.55 -5.29 18.01
N GLY A 29 -7.47 -6.55 18.48
CA GLY A 29 -7.86 -7.71 17.69
C GLY A 29 -9.32 -7.65 17.24
N MET A 30 -10.23 -7.25 18.14
CA MET A 30 -11.65 -7.09 17.81
C MET A 30 -11.90 -6.04 16.72
N HIS A 31 -11.21 -4.89 16.77
CA HIS A 31 -11.35 -3.87 15.74
C HIS A 31 -10.87 -4.35 14.37
N LEU A 32 -9.75 -5.07 14.32
CA LEU A 32 -9.23 -5.66 13.09
C LEU A 32 -10.18 -6.74 12.53
N GLN A 33 -10.73 -7.61 13.38
CA GLN A 33 -11.69 -8.63 12.96
C GLN A 33 -12.99 -8.01 12.42
N LEU A 34 -13.49 -6.95 13.05
CA LEU A 34 -14.66 -6.20 12.56
C LEU A 34 -14.38 -5.53 11.19
N ALA A 35 -13.14 -5.17 10.91
CA ALA A 35 -12.71 -4.66 9.62
C ALA A 35 -12.50 -5.76 8.56
N GLY A 36 -12.69 -7.05 8.89
CA GLY A 36 -12.63 -8.15 7.95
C GLY A 36 -11.27 -8.86 7.86
N TYR A 37 -10.36 -8.63 8.79
CA TYR A 37 -9.08 -9.34 8.85
C TYR A 37 -9.17 -10.61 9.68
N ASN A 38 -8.37 -11.62 9.31
CA ASN A 38 -8.11 -12.76 10.19
C ASN A 38 -6.98 -12.38 11.16
N VAL A 39 -7.22 -12.45 12.48
CA VAL A 39 -6.26 -11.99 13.48
C VAL A 39 -5.76 -13.13 14.34
N LYS A 40 -4.43 -13.32 14.40
CA LYS A 40 -3.79 -14.21 15.37
C LYS A 40 -3.22 -13.35 16.50
N GLU A 41 -3.86 -13.41 17.65
CA GLU A 41 -3.42 -12.70 18.86
C GLU A 41 -2.30 -13.47 19.53
N LEU A 42 -1.18 -12.80 19.82
CA LEU A 42 0.06 -13.38 20.34
C LEU A 42 0.53 -12.53 21.52
N GLU A 43 0.90 -13.16 22.61
CA GLU A 43 1.19 -12.46 23.85
C GLU A 43 2.66 -12.03 24.01
N ASP A 44 3.56 -12.61 23.20
CA ASP A 44 4.98 -12.31 23.24
C ASP A 44 5.70 -12.70 21.95
N ALA A 45 7.01 -12.43 21.91
CA ALA A 45 7.86 -12.75 20.79
C ALA A 45 8.03 -14.26 20.55
N ALA A 46 7.99 -15.09 21.61
CA ALA A 46 8.09 -16.54 21.49
C ALA A 46 6.87 -17.12 20.79
N ALA A 47 5.68 -16.71 21.22
CA ALA A 47 4.42 -17.06 20.56
C ALA A 47 4.39 -16.61 19.08
N ALA A 48 4.95 -15.43 18.79
CA ALA A 48 5.06 -14.94 17.42
C ALA A 48 5.99 -15.81 16.56
N ARG A 49 7.14 -16.22 17.09
CA ARG A 49 8.08 -17.12 16.39
C ARG A 49 7.48 -18.49 16.13
N ASP A 50 6.71 -19.03 17.07
CA ASP A 50 6.02 -20.30 16.89
C ASP A 50 4.93 -20.20 15.83
N ALA A 51 4.14 -19.13 15.87
CA ALA A 51 3.12 -18.86 14.88
C ALA A 51 3.67 -18.72 13.44
N LEU A 52 4.86 -18.13 13.29
CA LEU A 52 5.54 -17.99 11.99
C LEU A 52 5.97 -19.33 11.37
N ARG A 53 6.15 -20.38 12.17
CA ARG A 53 6.42 -21.74 11.66
C ARG A 53 5.19 -22.37 11.02
N GLU A 54 4.00 -21.96 11.44
CA GLU A 54 2.73 -22.46 10.90
C GLU A 54 2.32 -21.74 9.61
N GLY A 55 2.72 -20.47 9.45
CA GLY A 55 2.43 -19.68 8.25
C GLY A 55 2.88 -18.24 8.36
N LYS A 56 3.04 -17.60 7.20
CA LYS A 56 3.41 -16.18 7.13
C LYS A 56 2.16 -15.32 7.19
N PRO A 57 2.12 -14.27 8.05
CA PRO A 57 1.06 -13.27 8.02
C PRO A 57 1.28 -12.28 6.87
N ALA A 58 0.21 -11.60 6.47
CA ALA A 58 0.29 -10.46 5.55
C ALA A 58 0.89 -9.22 6.21
N LEU A 59 0.74 -9.10 7.55
CA LEU A 59 1.24 -7.98 8.34
C LEU A 59 1.43 -8.42 9.79
N VAL A 60 2.44 -7.86 10.47
CA VAL A 60 2.61 -7.96 11.91
C VAL A 60 2.44 -6.58 12.55
N LEU A 61 1.51 -6.47 13.50
CA LEU A 61 1.43 -5.38 14.46
C LEU A 61 2.22 -5.80 15.70
N LEU A 62 3.26 -5.05 16.05
CA LEU A 62 4.23 -5.47 17.05
C LEU A 62 4.44 -4.39 18.11
N ASP A 63 4.12 -4.70 19.36
CA ASP A 63 4.55 -3.83 20.47
C ASP A 63 6.07 -3.93 20.64
N ILE A 64 6.67 -2.79 20.84
CA ILE A 64 8.11 -2.71 21.12
C ILE A 64 8.40 -3.01 22.60
N MET A 65 7.47 -2.66 23.50
CA MET A 65 7.69 -2.65 24.94
C MET A 65 7.14 -3.92 25.61
N MET A 66 7.52 -5.09 25.09
CA MET A 66 7.14 -6.36 25.71
C MET A 66 8.20 -6.84 26.70
N PRO A 67 7.81 -7.54 27.78
CA PRO A 67 8.78 -8.19 28.68
C PRO A 67 9.50 -9.34 27.95
N GLY A 68 10.80 -9.49 28.23
CA GLY A 68 11.61 -10.57 27.68
C GLY A 68 12.41 -10.17 26.46
N GLU A 69 12.01 -10.58 25.27
CA GLU A 69 12.71 -10.23 24.02
C GLU A 69 12.35 -8.81 23.57
N ASP A 70 13.36 -7.99 23.19
CA ASP A 70 13.16 -6.66 22.63
C ASP A 70 12.36 -6.76 21.32
N GLY A 71 11.18 -6.10 21.27
CA GLY A 71 10.34 -6.07 20.09
C GLY A 71 11.04 -5.57 18.82
N PHE A 72 12.09 -4.77 18.95
CA PHE A 72 12.93 -4.39 17.81
C PHE A 72 13.70 -5.59 17.25
N SER A 73 14.18 -6.52 18.08
CA SER A 73 14.89 -7.73 17.61
C SER A 73 13.96 -8.61 16.77
N LEU A 74 12.77 -8.91 17.26
CA LEU A 74 11.75 -9.63 16.50
C LEU A 74 11.38 -8.88 15.21
N GLY A 75 11.17 -7.56 15.29
CA GLY A 75 10.83 -6.73 14.14
C GLY A 75 11.90 -6.76 13.06
N GLU A 76 13.18 -6.73 13.42
CA GLU A 76 14.29 -6.83 12.48
C GLU A 76 14.31 -8.16 11.72
N ASP A 77 14.07 -9.27 12.43
CA ASP A 77 14.00 -10.61 11.83
C ASP A 77 12.81 -10.73 10.85
N LEU A 78 11.65 -10.17 11.24
CA LEU A 78 10.46 -10.14 10.39
C LEU A 78 10.71 -9.34 9.11
N ILE A 79 11.28 -8.14 9.22
CA ILE A 79 11.58 -7.26 8.08
C ILE A 79 12.59 -7.93 7.14
N LYS A 80 13.66 -8.54 7.67
CA LYS A 80 14.62 -9.32 6.87
C LYS A 80 13.98 -10.50 6.14
N SER A 81 12.92 -11.07 6.72
CA SER A 81 12.14 -12.15 6.11
C SER A 81 11.08 -11.67 5.10
N GLY A 82 11.05 -10.35 4.81
CA GLY A 82 10.10 -9.73 3.89
C GLY A 82 8.66 -9.70 4.43
N ILE A 83 8.47 -9.71 5.76
CA ILE A 83 7.16 -9.60 6.39
C ILE A 83 6.96 -8.13 6.79
N PRO A 84 5.86 -7.50 6.36
CA PRO A 84 5.54 -6.13 6.76
C PRO A 84 5.34 -6.00 8.27
N VAL A 85 5.89 -4.93 8.86
CA VAL A 85 5.78 -4.65 10.29
C VAL A 85 5.30 -3.22 10.51
N ILE A 86 4.27 -3.08 11.35
CA ILE A 86 3.91 -1.81 12.00
C ILE A 86 4.24 -1.93 13.48
N PHE A 87 5.07 -1.05 13.98
CA PHE A 87 5.34 -1.00 15.41
C PHE A 87 4.27 -0.23 16.17
N LEU A 88 3.81 -0.82 17.28
CA LEU A 88 2.98 -0.16 18.28
C LEU A 88 3.89 0.26 19.44
N THR A 89 3.81 1.50 19.90
CA THR A 89 4.72 1.95 20.94
C THR A 89 4.17 3.08 21.80
N ALA A 90 4.39 3.02 23.09
CA ALA A 90 4.17 4.14 24.01
C ALA A 90 5.34 5.16 24.00
N LYS A 91 6.45 4.83 23.32
CA LYS A 91 7.64 5.69 23.31
C LYS A 91 7.47 6.85 22.32
N THR A 92 7.42 8.04 22.86
CA THR A 92 7.43 9.31 22.08
C THR A 92 8.85 9.73 21.68
N ALA A 93 9.89 9.04 22.15
CA ALA A 93 11.28 9.42 21.92
C ALA A 93 11.64 9.31 20.42
N VAL A 94 12.08 10.42 19.86
CA VAL A 94 12.51 10.54 18.45
C VAL A 94 13.56 9.49 18.06
N PRO A 95 14.56 9.11 18.91
CA PRO A 95 15.55 8.10 18.56
C PRO A 95 14.97 6.72 18.25
N ASP A 96 13.95 6.27 18.99
CA ASP A 96 13.35 4.95 18.78
C ASP A 96 12.55 4.90 17.45
N ARG A 97 11.87 5.98 17.10
CA ARG A 97 11.17 6.10 15.81
C ARG A 97 12.14 6.11 14.63
N VAL A 98 13.26 6.84 14.77
CA VAL A 98 14.31 6.89 13.75
C VAL A 98 15.01 5.52 13.62
N ARG A 99 15.23 4.79 14.73
CA ARG A 99 15.77 3.44 14.70
C ARG A 99 14.90 2.51 13.86
N GLY A 100 13.60 2.45 14.12
CA GLY A 100 12.73 1.53 13.41
C GLY A 100 12.51 1.89 11.94
N LEU A 101 12.41 3.18 11.60
CA LEU A 101 12.35 3.61 10.20
C LEU A 101 13.63 3.23 9.43
N ARG A 102 14.81 3.35 10.09
CA ARG A 102 16.09 2.91 9.50
C ARG A 102 16.19 1.39 9.35
N MET A 103 15.47 0.62 10.16
CA MET A 103 15.36 -0.84 10.06
C MET A 103 14.45 -1.28 8.89
N GLY A 104 13.71 -0.35 8.27
CA GLY A 104 12.79 -0.67 7.19
C GLY A 104 11.38 -1.04 7.65
N ALA A 105 10.98 -0.65 8.86
CA ALA A 105 9.58 -0.77 9.31
C ALA A 105 8.64 -0.02 8.36
N HIS A 106 7.47 -0.60 8.12
CA HIS A 106 6.50 -0.04 7.18
C HIS A 106 5.74 1.14 7.75
N ASP A 107 5.49 1.14 9.08
CA ASP A 107 4.89 2.29 9.80
C ASP A 107 5.08 2.19 11.32
N TYR A 108 4.67 3.24 12.03
CA TYR A 108 4.70 3.40 13.49
C TYR A 108 3.37 3.98 13.98
N ILE A 109 2.84 3.40 15.06
CA ILE A 109 1.64 3.89 15.73
C ILE A 109 1.95 4.15 17.20
N LEU A 110 1.64 5.36 17.66
CA LEU A 110 1.82 5.73 19.07
C LEU A 110 0.61 5.31 19.89
N LYS A 111 0.84 4.66 21.02
CA LYS A 111 -0.18 4.38 22.03
C LYS A 111 -0.36 5.59 22.96
N PRO A 112 -1.62 5.95 23.31
CA PRO A 112 -2.89 5.37 22.82
C PRO A 112 -3.22 5.83 21.40
N PHE A 113 -3.86 4.97 20.63
CA PHE A 113 -4.29 5.25 19.26
C PHE A 113 -5.79 5.05 19.07
N GLU A 114 -6.35 5.78 18.13
CA GLU A 114 -7.74 5.61 17.73
C GLU A 114 -7.87 4.41 16.76
N PRO A 115 -8.93 3.59 16.88
CA PRO A 115 -9.15 2.45 15.98
C PRO A 115 -9.14 2.84 14.51
N ALA A 116 -9.69 3.99 14.15
CA ALA A 116 -9.71 4.49 12.78
C ALA A 116 -8.30 4.78 12.24
N GLU A 117 -7.39 5.29 13.08
CA GLU A 117 -5.99 5.51 12.71
C GLU A 117 -5.29 4.18 12.45
N LEU A 118 -5.44 3.22 13.37
CA LEU A 118 -4.86 1.88 13.22
C LEU A 118 -5.30 1.24 11.90
N LEU A 119 -6.62 1.21 11.63
CA LEU A 119 -7.17 0.58 10.44
C LEU A 119 -6.67 1.25 9.15
N ALA A 120 -6.62 2.58 9.11
CA ALA A 120 -6.11 3.32 7.95
C ALA A 120 -4.62 2.99 7.65
N ARG A 121 -3.79 2.84 8.69
CA ARG A 121 -2.37 2.48 8.55
C ARG A 121 -2.20 1.03 8.12
N VAL A 122 -2.96 0.11 8.71
CA VAL A 122 -3.01 -1.31 8.31
C VAL A 122 -3.36 -1.44 6.83
N GLU A 123 -4.45 -0.82 6.39
CA GLU A 123 -4.83 -0.81 4.97
C GLU A 123 -3.73 -0.27 4.05
N ASN A 124 -3.09 0.83 4.45
CA ASN A 124 -2.02 1.44 3.65
C ASN A 124 -0.80 0.53 3.52
N VAL A 125 -0.43 -0.18 4.60
CA VAL A 125 0.70 -1.12 4.56
C VAL A 125 0.32 -2.36 3.76
N LEU A 126 -0.85 -2.95 3.97
CA LEU A 126 -1.32 -4.12 3.22
C LEU A 126 -1.44 -3.83 1.72
N LYS A 127 -1.98 -2.66 1.33
CA LYS A 127 -2.02 -2.22 -0.08
C LYS A 127 -0.62 -2.11 -0.71
N ARG A 128 0.42 -1.81 0.08
CA ARG A 128 1.81 -1.74 -0.39
C ARG A 128 2.51 -3.10 -0.36
N SER A 129 2.10 -3.97 0.55
CA SER A 129 2.77 -5.25 0.86
C SER A 129 2.11 -6.45 0.23
N THR A 130 0.83 -6.35 -0.14
CA THR A 130 0.28 -7.32 -1.07
C THR A 130 1.21 -7.25 -2.27
N PRO A 131 1.74 -8.38 -2.78
CA PRO A 131 2.14 -8.44 -4.17
C PRO A 131 0.82 -8.34 -4.96
N ALA A 132 0.15 -7.19 -4.88
CA ALA A 132 -0.63 -6.71 -5.99
C ALA A 132 0.33 -6.90 -7.14
N GLN A 133 -0.01 -7.81 -8.06
CA GLN A 133 0.59 -7.82 -9.37
C GLN A 133 1.50 -6.62 -9.49
N SER A 134 2.81 -6.82 -9.16
CA SER A 134 3.81 -5.74 -9.21
C SER A 134 3.78 -5.11 -10.60
N ASP A 135 3.16 -5.82 -11.52
CA ASP A 135 2.91 -5.44 -12.89
C ASP A 135 1.40 -5.26 -13.13
N TYR A 136 1.00 -4.04 -13.36
CA TYR A 136 -0.27 -3.75 -14.05
C TYR A 136 -0.08 -4.14 -15.52
N ILE A 137 -0.93 -5.03 -16.02
CA ILE A 137 -0.89 -5.50 -17.41
C ILE A 137 -2.22 -5.17 -18.08
N SER A 138 -2.16 -4.46 -19.19
CA SER A 138 -3.29 -4.15 -20.05
C SER A 138 -2.85 -4.17 -21.51
N GLY A 139 -3.27 -5.20 -22.26
CA GLY A 139 -2.82 -5.42 -23.63
C GLY A 139 -1.30 -5.56 -23.71
N ASP A 140 -0.67 -4.70 -24.49
CA ASP A 140 0.79 -4.62 -24.70
C ASP A 140 1.54 -3.82 -23.63
N LEU A 141 0.81 -3.12 -22.72
CA LEU A 141 1.40 -2.28 -21.67
C LEU A 141 1.57 -3.07 -20.37
N ARG A 142 2.79 -3.04 -19.82
CA ARG A 142 3.12 -3.55 -18.49
C ARG A 142 3.76 -2.44 -17.67
N VAL A 143 3.26 -2.23 -16.44
CA VAL A 143 3.75 -1.22 -15.51
C VAL A 143 4.06 -1.86 -14.18
N ASN A 144 5.31 -1.84 -13.75
CA ASN A 144 5.70 -2.22 -12.40
C ASN A 144 5.73 -0.97 -11.51
N PHE A 145 4.83 -0.93 -10.53
CA PHE A 145 4.71 0.24 -9.65
C PHE A 145 5.81 0.32 -8.59
N GLU A 146 6.44 -0.80 -8.28
CA GLU A 146 7.51 -0.88 -7.26
C GLU A 146 8.84 -0.43 -7.86
N THR A 147 9.26 -1.02 -9.01
CA THR A 147 10.50 -0.66 -9.69
C THR A 147 10.36 0.61 -10.53
N ARG A 148 9.12 1.08 -10.76
CA ARG A 148 8.76 2.22 -11.62
C ARG A 148 9.14 2.02 -13.08
N GLU A 149 9.18 0.78 -13.51
CA GLU A 149 9.49 0.40 -14.88
C GLU A 149 8.21 0.21 -15.69
N VAL A 150 8.29 0.59 -16.96
CA VAL A 150 7.17 0.49 -17.90
C VAL A 150 7.65 -0.16 -19.19
N TRP A 151 6.87 -1.10 -19.70
CA TRP A 151 7.14 -1.78 -20.96
C TRP A 151 5.93 -1.70 -21.89
N LYS A 152 6.19 -1.59 -23.17
CA LYS A 152 5.21 -1.76 -24.24
C LYS A 152 5.73 -2.81 -25.22
N ASP A 153 4.94 -3.80 -25.57
CA ASP A 153 5.38 -4.93 -26.40
C ASP A 153 6.70 -5.57 -25.90
N ASN A 154 6.83 -5.74 -24.56
CA ASN A 154 8.06 -6.18 -23.89
C ASN A 154 9.29 -5.27 -24.07
N THR A 155 9.14 -4.09 -24.67
CA THR A 155 10.21 -3.10 -24.81
C THR A 155 10.12 -2.07 -23.69
N PRO A 156 11.21 -1.82 -22.93
CA PRO A 156 11.21 -0.82 -21.86
C PRO A 156 10.96 0.58 -22.39
N ILE A 157 10.08 1.34 -21.73
CA ILE A 157 9.79 2.74 -22.05
C ILE A 157 10.35 3.63 -20.95
N PRO A 158 11.29 4.52 -21.23
CA PRO A 158 11.77 5.47 -20.23
C PRO A 158 10.71 6.55 -19.96
N LEU A 159 10.19 6.59 -18.74
CA LEU A 159 9.33 7.66 -18.24
C LEU A 159 10.09 8.55 -17.26
N THR A 160 9.83 9.85 -17.32
CA THR A 160 10.23 10.75 -16.23
C THR A 160 9.40 10.49 -14.98
N THR A 161 9.84 10.98 -13.82
CA THR A 161 9.12 10.84 -12.57
C THR A 161 7.67 11.35 -12.65
N LEU A 162 7.47 12.49 -13.33
CA LEU A 162 6.12 13.08 -13.49
C LEU A 162 5.26 12.28 -14.46
N GLU A 163 5.81 11.78 -15.56
CA GLU A 163 5.08 10.91 -16.49
C GLU A 163 4.69 9.60 -15.83
N PHE A 164 5.57 9.00 -15.04
CA PHE A 164 5.27 7.78 -14.30
C PHE A 164 4.18 8.02 -13.25
N ASN A 165 4.28 9.09 -12.45
CA ASN A 165 3.29 9.42 -11.45
C ASN A 165 1.92 9.71 -12.10
N LEU A 166 1.90 10.39 -13.25
CA LEU A 166 0.67 10.65 -14.00
C LEU A 166 0.05 9.35 -14.50
N LEU A 167 0.85 8.43 -15.08
CA LEU A 167 0.38 7.12 -15.51
C LEU A 167 -0.19 6.32 -14.36
N LYS A 168 0.55 6.25 -13.24
CA LYS A 168 0.12 5.56 -12.02
C LYS A 168 -1.22 6.10 -11.52
N THR A 169 -1.34 7.43 -11.37
CA THR A 169 -2.58 8.08 -10.89
C THR A 169 -3.76 7.78 -11.80
N LEU A 170 -3.56 7.80 -13.11
CA LEU A 170 -4.61 7.48 -14.08
C LEU A 170 -5.02 6.00 -14.04
N ILE A 171 -4.09 5.06 -13.89
CA ILE A 171 -4.37 3.63 -13.75
C ILE A 171 -5.13 3.38 -12.43
N GLU A 172 -4.65 3.94 -11.32
CA GLU A 172 -5.27 3.77 -9.99
C GLU A 172 -6.68 4.36 -9.90
N SER A 173 -7.00 5.38 -10.72
CA SER A 173 -8.36 5.90 -10.84
C SER A 173 -9.33 4.96 -11.57
N GLY A 174 -8.81 3.91 -12.23
CA GLY A 174 -9.57 2.93 -12.98
C GLY A 174 -10.42 3.59 -14.06
N ARG A 175 -11.71 3.26 -14.10
CA ARG A 175 -12.67 3.82 -15.08
C ARG A 175 -13.19 5.21 -14.74
N THR A 176 -12.74 5.79 -13.61
CA THR A 176 -13.18 7.13 -13.20
C THR A 176 -12.37 8.20 -13.92
N ALA A 177 -13.06 9.18 -14.50
CA ALA A 177 -12.38 10.34 -15.09
C ALA A 177 -11.90 11.27 -13.99
N MET A 178 -10.69 11.77 -14.11
CA MET A 178 -10.10 12.78 -13.22
C MET A 178 -10.05 14.13 -13.91
N SER A 179 -10.43 15.18 -13.18
CA SER A 179 -10.29 16.56 -13.68
C SER A 179 -8.82 16.96 -13.79
N ARG A 180 -8.55 18.02 -14.56
CA ARG A 180 -7.18 18.58 -14.69
C ARG A 180 -6.63 19.05 -13.35
N GLU A 181 -7.48 19.64 -12.52
CA GLU A 181 -7.13 20.12 -11.17
C GLU A 181 -6.80 18.96 -10.24
N GLU A 182 -7.57 17.87 -10.25
CA GLU A 182 -7.29 16.67 -9.45
C GLU A 182 -5.96 16.03 -9.87
N LEU A 183 -5.74 15.86 -11.17
CA LEU A 183 -4.47 15.34 -11.69
C LEU A 183 -3.28 16.24 -11.34
N LEU A 184 -3.47 17.57 -11.44
CA LEU A 184 -2.42 18.53 -11.08
C LEU A 184 -2.05 18.39 -9.59
N ARG A 185 -3.01 18.34 -8.70
CA ARG A 185 -2.79 18.17 -7.26
C ARG A 185 -2.17 16.81 -6.92
N ALA A 186 -2.64 15.74 -7.53
CA ALA A 186 -2.16 14.39 -7.26
C ALA A 186 -0.71 14.17 -7.71
N VAL A 187 -0.30 14.75 -8.85
CA VAL A 187 1.00 14.49 -9.47
C VAL A 187 2.04 15.55 -9.13
N TRP A 188 1.65 16.83 -9.05
CA TRP A 188 2.55 17.97 -8.76
C TRP A 188 2.46 18.48 -7.33
N GLY A 189 1.43 18.07 -6.58
CA GLY A 189 1.24 18.46 -5.19
C GLY A 189 0.42 19.75 -4.99
N TYR A 190 -0.07 19.95 -3.77
CA TYR A 190 -0.97 21.06 -3.42
C TYR A 190 -0.33 22.46 -3.51
N HIS A 191 0.99 22.56 -3.47
CA HIS A 191 1.71 23.83 -3.52
C HIS A 191 2.14 24.22 -4.94
N TYR A 192 1.79 23.43 -5.94
CA TYR A 192 2.12 23.76 -7.32
C TYR A 192 1.24 24.90 -7.83
N THR A 193 1.86 26.04 -8.17
CA THR A 193 1.19 27.27 -8.62
C THR A 193 1.04 27.38 -10.15
N GLY A 194 1.43 26.33 -10.88
CA GLY A 194 1.34 26.33 -12.33
C GLY A 194 -0.07 26.10 -12.88
N GLU A 195 -0.24 26.37 -14.16
CA GLU A 195 -1.51 26.21 -14.85
C GLU A 195 -1.86 24.73 -15.09
N THR A 196 -3.16 24.42 -15.16
CA THR A 196 -3.70 23.08 -15.48
C THR A 196 -3.28 22.56 -16.85
N ARG A 197 -2.89 23.47 -17.77
CA ARG A 197 -2.28 23.12 -19.07
C ARG A 197 -1.03 22.26 -18.96
N THR A 198 -0.33 22.32 -17.83
CA THR A 198 0.82 21.43 -17.57
C THR A 198 0.42 19.96 -17.66
N VAL A 199 -0.77 19.61 -17.18
CA VAL A 199 -1.33 18.24 -17.31
C VAL A 199 -1.47 17.83 -18.76
N ASP A 200 -2.03 18.72 -19.60
CA ASP A 200 -2.26 18.43 -21.02
C ASP A 200 -0.94 18.12 -21.76
N VAL A 201 0.11 18.88 -21.47
CA VAL A 201 1.45 18.65 -22.06
C VAL A 201 2.03 17.27 -21.66
N HIS A 202 1.89 16.90 -20.39
CA HIS A 202 2.41 15.61 -19.91
C HIS A 202 1.55 14.43 -20.41
N VAL A 203 0.24 14.60 -20.50
CA VAL A 203 -0.65 13.60 -21.13
C VAL A 203 -0.26 13.39 -22.59
N GLN A 204 0.03 14.47 -23.35
CA GLN A 204 0.45 14.34 -24.74
C GLN A 204 1.78 13.59 -24.88
N ARG A 205 2.77 13.89 -24.03
CA ARG A 205 4.05 13.17 -24.00
C ARG A 205 3.87 11.71 -23.63
N LEU A 206 3.05 11.43 -22.62
CA LEU A 206 2.75 10.08 -22.15
C LEU A 206 2.08 9.26 -23.25
N ARG A 207 1.06 9.83 -23.93
CA ARG A 207 0.40 9.21 -25.08
C ARG A 207 1.38 8.81 -26.19
N GLY A 208 2.35 9.66 -26.47
CA GLY A 208 3.39 9.37 -27.46
C GLY A 208 4.25 8.15 -27.10
N LYS A 209 4.34 7.82 -25.82
CA LYS A 209 5.15 6.70 -25.31
C LYS A 209 4.34 5.41 -25.15
N ILE A 210 3.15 5.46 -24.55
CA ILE A 210 2.35 4.28 -24.21
C ILE A 210 1.26 3.95 -25.23
N GLY A 211 0.95 4.85 -26.15
CA GLY A 211 -0.15 4.76 -27.12
C GLY A 211 -1.23 5.81 -26.88
N THR A 212 -1.78 6.33 -27.97
CA THR A 212 -2.74 7.45 -27.93
C THR A 212 -4.09 7.05 -27.37
N ASP A 213 -4.49 5.80 -27.53
CA ASP A 213 -5.83 5.32 -27.22
C ASP A 213 -6.01 4.95 -25.75
N ARG A 214 -4.91 4.82 -24.99
CA ARG A 214 -4.92 4.43 -23.58
C ARG A 214 -5.37 5.53 -22.62
N ILE A 215 -5.24 6.78 -23.03
CA ILE A 215 -5.71 7.92 -22.22
C ILE A 215 -6.78 8.67 -23.01
N GLU A 216 -8.02 8.55 -22.56
CA GLU A 216 -9.15 9.23 -23.15
C GLU A 216 -9.26 10.68 -22.64
N THR A 217 -9.57 11.61 -23.53
CA THR A 217 -9.90 12.99 -23.14
C THR A 217 -11.37 13.10 -22.87
N ILE A 218 -11.75 13.47 -21.65
CA ILE A 218 -13.11 13.83 -21.29
C ILE A 218 -13.24 15.35 -21.52
N VAL A 219 -13.98 15.70 -22.55
CA VAL A 219 -14.11 17.08 -23.05
C VAL A 219 -14.50 18.03 -21.92
N ARG A 220 -13.80 19.15 -21.78
CA ARG A 220 -13.97 20.19 -20.74
C ARG A 220 -13.82 19.73 -19.30
N PHE A 221 -13.41 18.48 -19.05
CA PHE A 221 -13.23 17.94 -17.71
C PHE A 221 -11.77 17.54 -17.46
N GLY A 222 -11.27 16.49 -18.12
CA GLY A 222 -9.95 15.97 -17.84
C GLY A 222 -9.64 14.70 -18.62
N TYR A 223 -9.16 13.67 -17.92
CA TYR A 223 -8.65 12.46 -18.54
C TYR A 223 -9.09 11.20 -17.79
N ARG A 224 -9.14 10.09 -18.51
CA ARG A 224 -9.43 8.76 -17.99
C ARG A 224 -8.50 7.74 -18.63
N PHE A 225 -8.04 6.75 -17.86
CA PHE A 225 -7.32 5.61 -18.42
C PHE A 225 -8.30 4.60 -19.05
N ARG A 226 -7.92 3.99 -20.16
CA ARG A 226 -8.68 2.92 -20.84
C ARG A 226 -7.91 1.62 -20.73
N GLU A 227 -8.53 0.62 -20.10
CA GLU A 227 -7.93 -0.69 -19.84
C GLU A 227 -8.02 -1.64 -21.05
N ASP A 228 -9.02 -1.44 -21.90
CA ASP A 228 -9.43 -2.39 -22.96
C ASP A 228 -8.85 -2.02 -24.35
N VAL A 229 -7.60 -1.57 -24.40
CA VAL A 229 -6.94 -1.16 -25.67
C VAL A 229 -5.70 -2.00 -25.93
#